data_a0d774ee7b7ec725a33c86b1c6549f75
#
_entry.id   a0d774ee7b7ec725a33c86b1c6549f75
#
_cell.length_a   1.000
_cell.length_b   1.000
_cell.length_c   1.000
_cell.angle_alpha   90.00
_cell.angle_beta   90.00
_cell.angle_gamma   90.00
#
_symmetry.space_group_name_H-M   'P 1'
#
loop_
_entity.id
_entity.type
_entity.pdbx_description
1 polymer ?
#
loop_
_entity_poly.entity_id
_entity_poly.type
_entity_poly.pdbx_seq_one_letter_code
_entity_poly.pdbx_strand_id
1 'polypeptide(L)'
;KYEKFLLSNNMSAPMFELQLKNRELQKHLFDFIGAGTITPNFLINNKFEENNKSLDIEYFNMENLYKNKDDFTANEIEEFLNENKDQLKREYIDFRYVVLNPKNLIGIEEFNQDFFDEIDSIENKISQESSFNSIIEDKNIDVVEVREFVPSSNKQTNEDLIYSKKTSKLDLIESGDNFLLYNIDNEYDRAPDLSDEIIKEEIVELIYQKSKFDYNREIIKEIQN
;
A
#
# COMPACT_ATOMS: atom_id res chain seq x y z
N LYS A 1 -8.49 43.00 26.13
CA LYS A 1 -8.49 41.50 26.07
C LYS A 1 -9.50 41.01 25.05
N TYR A 2 -10.73 41.56 24.99
CA TYR A 2 -11.80 41.13 24.07
C TYR A 2 -11.40 41.30 22.60
N GLU A 3 -10.94 42.47 22.18
CA GLU A 3 -10.48 42.74 20.82
C GLU A 3 -9.36 41.79 20.36
N LYS A 4 -8.37 41.55 21.28
CA LYS A 4 -7.26 40.65 20.98
C LYS A 4 -7.76 39.20 20.76
N PHE A 5 -8.75 38.76 21.51
CA PHE A 5 -9.39 37.45 21.34
C PHE A 5 -10.09 37.34 19.99
N LEU A 6 -10.86 38.39 19.60
CA LEU A 6 -11.56 38.39 18.30
C LEU A 6 -10.57 38.34 17.13
N LEU A 7 -9.52 39.13 17.18
CA LEU A 7 -8.48 39.16 16.15
C LEU A 7 -7.73 37.82 16.06
N SER A 8 -7.41 37.21 17.19
CA SER A 8 -6.71 35.90 17.18
C SER A 8 -7.55 34.77 16.65
N ASN A 9 -8.88 34.91 16.62
CA ASN A 9 -9.82 33.92 16.09
C ASN A 9 -10.46 34.31 14.74
N ASN A 10 -9.99 35.37 14.09
CA ASN A 10 -10.54 35.92 12.85
C ASN A 10 -12.06 36.15 12.90
N MET A 11 -12.56 36.66 14.03
CA MET A 11 -13.97 36.89 14.29
C MET A 11 -14.27 38.37 14.42
N SER A 12 -15.40 38.85 13.88
CA SER A 12 -15.92 40.16 14.15
C SER A 12 -16.75 40.18 15.44
N ALA A 13 -16.79 41.31 16.13
CA ALA A 13 -17.59 41.43 17.35
C ALA A 13 -19.07 41.09 17.16
N PRO A 14 -19.77 41.59 16.11
CA PRO A 14 -21.16 41.19 15.86
C PRO A 14 -21.36 39.71 15.64
N MET A 15 -20.43 39.04 14.94
CA MET A 15 -20.50 37.62 14.68
C MET A 15 -20.31 36.80 15.95
N PHE A 16 -19.33 37.17 16.77
CA PHE A 16 -19.08 36.51 18.05
C PHE A 16 -20.27 36.68 19.02
N GLU A 17 -20.80 37.88 19.13
CA GLU A 17 -21.94 38.18 20.00
C GLU A 17 -23.22 37.44 19.55
N LEU A 18 -23.44 37.33 18.24
CA LEU A 18 -24.53 36.54 17.69
C LEU A 18 -24.37 35.02 17.99
N GLN A 19 -23.17 34.50 17.85
CA GLN A 19 -22.88 33.11 18.23
C GLN A 19 -23.09 32.85 19.71
N LEU A 20 -22.60 33.74 20.55
CA LEU A 20 -22.77 33.66 22.00
C LEU A 20 -24.26 33.71 22.39
N LYS A 21 -25.03 34.65 21.81
CA LYS A 21 -26.48 34.75 22.00
C LYS A 21 -27.19 33.47 21.59
N ASN A 22 -26.88 32.95 20.43
CA ASN A 22 -27.51 31.70 19.93
C ASN A 22 -27.22 30.52 20.85
N ARG A 23 -25.98 30.40 21.33
CA ARG A 23 -25.58 29.34 22.25
C ARG A 23 -26.31 29.45 23.61
N GLU A 24 -26.43 30.65 24.15
CA GLU A 24 -27.18 30.84 25.39
C GLU A 24 -28.69 30.58 25.20
N LEU A 25 -29.27 31.02 24.07
CA LEU A 25 -30.67 30.71 23.77
C LEU A 25 -30.90 29.18 23.63
N GLN A 26 -30.00 28.45 22.98
CA GLN A 26 -30.06 27.01 22.91
C GLN A 26 -29.99 26.35 24.31
N LYS A 27 -29.06 26.82 25.12
CA LYS A 27 -28.93 26.33 26.51
C LYS A 27 -30.22 26.54 27.27
N HIS A 28 -30.78 27.77 27.26
CA HIS A 28 -32.04 28.04 27.92
C HIS A 28 -33.19 27.22 27.38
N LEU A 29 -33.26 26.96 26.07
CA LEU A 29 -34.25 26.09 25.49
C LEU A 29 -34.15 24.68 26.02
N PHE A 30 -32.94 24.10 26.07
CA PHE A 30 -32.72 22.77 26.61
C PHE A 30 -33.01 22.71 28.12
N ASP A 31 -32.60 23.72 28.88
CA ASP A 31 -32.92 23.82 30.29
C ASP A 31 -34.44 23.89 30.52
N PHE A 32 -35.19 24.62 29.67
CA PHE A 32 -36.65 24.72 29.73
C PHE A 32 -37.32 23.39 29.36
N ILE A 33 -36.88 22.72 28.28
CA ILE A 33 -37.44 21.42 27.87
C ILE A 33 -37.10 20.36 28.90
N GLY A 34 -35.90 20.42 29.48
CA GLY A 34 -35.46 19.50 30.55
C GLY A 34 -36.02 19.82 31.94
N ALA A 35 -36.67 20.98 32.12
CA ALA A 35 -37.20 21.38 33.41
C ALA A 35 -38.30 20.43 33.87
N GLY A 36 -38.06 19.71 34.98
CA GLY A 36 -38.97 18.72 35.55
C GLY A 36 -38.65 17.26 35.18
N THR A 37 -37.67 17.01 34.30
CA THR A 37 -37.17 15.66 34.11
C THR A 37 -36.21 15.29 35.24
N ILE A 38 -36.56 14.32 36.05
CA ILE A 38 -35.70 13.78 37.10
C ILE A 38 -35.03 12.54 36.55
N THR A 39 -33.71 12.57 36.49
CA THR A 39 -32.96 11.37 36.09
C THR A 39 -33.17 10.26 37.11
N PRO A 40 -33.61 9.08 36.70
CA PRO A 40 -33.77 7.96 37.61
C PRO A 40 -32.46 7.63 38.35
N ASN A 41 -32.55 7.33 39.65
CA ASN A 41 -31.37 7.07 40.48
C ASN A 41 -30.49 5.94 39.93
N PHE A 42 -31.11 4.92 39.31
CA PHE A 42 -30.34 3.82 38.73
C PHE A 42 -29.42 4.30 37.57
N LEU A 43 -29.86 5.26 36.75
CA LEU A 43 -29.02 5.82 35.68
C LEU A 43 -27.87 6.67 36.26
N ILE A 44 -28.15 7.42 37.33
CA ILE A 44 -27.12 8.18 38.04
C ILE A 44 -26.07 7.24 38.62
N ASN A 45 -26.51 6.18 39.29
CA ASN A 45 -25.62 5.20 39.88
C ASN A 45 -24.80 4.44 38.83
N ASN A 46 -25.43 3.98 37.73
CA ASN A 46 -24.72 3.32 36.69
C ASN A 46 -23.66 4.25 36.04
N LYS A 47 -24.00 5.52 35.82
CA LYS A 47 -23.06 6.48 35.25
C LYS A 47 -21.91 6.81 36.21
N PHE A 48 -22.21 6.88 37.49
CA PHE A 48 -21.20 7.06 38.53
C PHE A 48 -20.25 5.85 38.60
N GLU A 49 -20.78 4.64 38.60
CA GLU A 49 -19.98 3.41 38.58
C GLU A 49 -19.10 3.29 37.34
N GLU A 50 -19.66 3.55 36.15
CA GLU A 50 -18.88 3.59 34.91
C GLU A 50 -17.71 4.58 34.97
N ASN A 51 -17.98 5.79 35.45
CA ASN A 51 -16.97 6.85 35.46
C ASN A 51 -15.90 6.66 36.58
N ASN A 52 -16.23 5.89 37.63
CA ASN A 52 -15.33 5.67 38.76
C ASN A 52 -14.82 4.21 38.85
N LYS A 53 -15.12 3.40 37.82
CA LYS A 53 -14.58 2.04 37.73
C LYS A 53 -13.07 2.13 37.47
N SER A 54 -12.29 1.60 38.39
CA SER A 54 -10.85 1.37 38.19
C SER A 54 -10.59 -0.12 38.02
N LEU A 55 -9.62 -0.44 37.20
CA LEU A 55 -9.17 -1.82 36.98
C LEU A 55 -7.67 -1.85 37.31
N ASP A 56 -7.31 -2.80 38.18
CA ASP A 56 -5.90 -3.15 38.36
C ASP A 56 -5.54 -4.17 37.26
N ILE A 57 -4.54 -3.81 36.46
CA ILE A 57 -4.14 -4.61 35.30
C ILE A 57 -2.68 -5.02 35.51
N GLU A 58 -2.41 -6.29 35.43
CA GLU A 58 -1.07 -6.81 35.25
C GLU A 58 -0.86 -7.14 33.78
N TYR A 59 0.25 -6.71 33.23
CA TYR A 59 0.61 -7.01 31.85
C TYR A 59 2.10 -7.36 31.73
N PHE A 60 2.42 -8.17 30.76
CA PHE A 60 3.81 -8.45 30.40
C PHE A 60 3.98 -8.39 28.88
N ASN A 61 5.20 -8.02 28.47
CA ASN A 61 5.53 -7.97 27.05
C ASN A 61 5.94 -9.36 26.57
N MET A 62 5.21 -9.88 25.59
CA MET A 62 5.45 -11.20 25.02
C MET A 62 6.57 -11.21 23.96
N GLU A 63 7.09 -10.06 23.54
CA GLU A 63 8.12 -9.99 22.48
C GLU A 63 9.36 -10.84 22.78
N ASN A 64 9.77 -10.88 24.04
CA ASN A 64 10.92 -11.67 24.48
C ASN A 64 10.66 -13.19 24.53
N LEU A 65 9.43 -13.62 24.34
CA LEU A 65 9.03 -15.03 24.35
C LEU A 65 8.97 -15.64 22.95
N TYR A 66 8.95 -14.78 21.92
CA TYR A 66 8.93 -15.23 20.52
C TYR A 66 10.33 -15.62 20.06
N LYS A 67 10.39 -16.60 19.16
CA LYS A 67 11.60 -16.94 18.43
C LYS A 67 12.06 -15.75 17.59
N ASN A 68 13.34 -15.40 17.56
CA ASN A 68 13.82 -14.33 16.70
C ASN A 68 13.87 -14.77 15.24
N LYS A 69 13.85 -13.82 14.32
CA LYS A 69 13.94 -14.11 12.88
C LYS A 69 15.21 -14.85 12.50
N ASP A 70 16.32 -14.46 13.12
CA ASP A 70 17.65 -15.05 12.87
C ASP A 70 17.81 -16.47 13.42
N ASP A 71 16.88 -16.92 14.27
CA ASP A 71 16.92 -18.26 14.87
C ASP A 71 16.23 -19.33 14.00
N PHE A 72 15.61 -18.95 12.88
CA PHE A 72 15.05 -19.90 11.94
C PHE A 72 16.14 -20.56 11.10
N THR A 73 16.19 -21.87 11.16
CA THR A 73 17.16 -22.66 10.38
C THR A 73 16.74 -22.76 8.92
N ALA A 74 17.71 -23.02 8.04
CA ALA A 74 17.43 -23.25 6.62
C ALA A 74 16.41 -24.37 6.39
N ASN A 75 16.46 -25.44 7.19
CA ASN A 75 15.52 -26.54 7.11
C ASN A 75 14.09 -26.11 7.45
N GLU A 76 13.91 -25.28 8.49
CA GLU A 76 12.57 -24.77 8.87
C GLU A 76 11.98 -23.87 7.78
N ILE A 77 12.83 -23.08 7.12
CA ILE A 77 12.45 -22.22 6.00
C ILE A 77 12.02 -23.05 4.79
N GLU A 78 12.78 -24.06 4.43
CA GLU A 78 12.46 -24.98 3.33
C GLU A 78 11.19 -25.80 3.62
N GLU A 79 11.03 -26.30 4.84
CA GLU A 79 9.85 -27.06 5.27
C GLU A 79 8.60 -26.19 5.18
N PHE A 80 8.64 -24.97 5.71
CA PHE A 80 7.55 -24.02 5.60
C PHE A 80 7.19 -23.72 4.14
N LEU A 81 8.20 -23.48 3.29
CA LEU A 81 7.98 -23.24 1.86
C LEU A 81 7.29 -24.44 1.20
N ASN A 82 7.74 -25.64 1.50
CA ASN A 82 7.18 -26.88 0.94
C ASN A 82 5.73 -27.13 1.38
N GLU A 83 5.43 -26.89 2.68
CA GLU A 83 4.07 -27.02 3.22
C GLU A 83 3.09 -25.99 2.63
N ASN A 84 3.57 -24.79 2.31
CA ASN A 84 2.75 -23.68 1.82
C ASN A 84 2.99 -23.37 0.33
N LYS A 85 3.61 -24.30 -0.42
CA LYS A 85 4.06 -24.10 -1.79
C LYS A 85 3.00 -23.53 -2.72
N ASP A 86 1.76 -24.01 -2.62
CA ASP A 86 0.68 -23.56 -3.51
C ASP A 86 0.16 -22.17 -3.16
N GLN A 87 0.27 -21.76 -1.89
CA GLN A 87 -0.15 -20.44 -1.43
C GLN A 87 0.93 -19.37 -1.62
N LEU A 88 2.20 -19.80 -1.67
CA LEU A 88 3.36 -18.93 -1.82
C LEU A 88 3.84 -18.79 -3.27
N LYS A 89 3.19 -19.48 -4.21
CA LYS A 89 3.48 -19.30 -5.65
C LYS A 89 3.37 -17.83 -6.01
N ARG A 90 4.33 -17.38 -6.79
CA ARG A 90 4.35 -16.04 -7.38
C ARG A 90 4.34 -16.16 -8.89
N GLU A 91 3.67 -15.25 -9.52
CA GLU A 91 3.70 -15.10 -10.95
C GLU A 91 5.03 -14.46 -11.36
N TYR A 92 5.81 -15.16 -12.15
CA TYR A 92 7.04 -14.70 -12.77
C TYR A 92 6.78 -14.35 -14.22
N ILE A 93 7.44 -13.30 -14.72
CA ILE A 93 7.35 -12.92 -16.12
C ILE A 93 8.73 -12.81 -16.76
N ASP A 94 8.82 -13.26 -18.01
CA ASP A 94 9.91 -12.95 -18.91
C ASP A 94 9.41 -11.88 -19.89
N PHE A 95 10.13 -10.81 -20.05
CA PHE A 95 9.73 -9.72 -20.92
C PHE A 95 10.92 -8.96 -21.49
N ARG A 96 10.64 -8.24 -22.55
CA ARG A 96 11.59 -7.29 -23.16
C ARG A 96 10.94 -5.93 -23.21
N TYR A 97 11.75 -4.91 -23.02
CA TYR A 97 11.27 -3.54 -23.15
C TYR A 97 12.33 -2.61 -23.72
N VAL A 98 11.87 -1.48 -24.21
CA VAL A 98 12.69 -0.35 -24.62
C VAL A 98 12.18 0.92 -23.96
N VAL A 99 13.11 1.81 -23.62
CA VAL A 99 12.78 3.16 -23.11
C VAL A 99 12.74 4.10 -24.29
N LEU A 100 11.62 4.72 -24.55
CA LEU A 100 11.41 5.69 -25.62
C LEU A 100 11.46 7.10 -25.05
N ASN A 101 12.36 7.91 -25.62
CA ASN A 101 12.50 9.33 -25.34
C ASN A 101 12.77 10.10 -26.65
N PRO A 102 12.66 11.44 -26.66
CA PRO A 102 12.85 12.21 -27.88
C PRO A 102 14.21 11.96 -28.56
N LYS A 103 15.26 11.76 -27.75
CA LYS A 103 16.62 11.56 -28.25
C LYS A 103 16.78 10.28 -29.08
N ASN A 104 16.23 9.14 -28.55
CA ASN A 104 16.39 7.85 -29.24
C ASN A 104 15.29 7.59 -30.28
N LEU A 105 14.16 8.29 -30.21
CA LEU A 105 13.05 8.08 -31.12
C LEU A 105 13.12 8.99 -32.36
N ILE A 106 13.46 10.28 -32.17
CA ILE A 106 13.48 11.29 -33.22
C ILE A 106 14.80 12.09 -33.27
N GLY A 107 15.79 11.78 -32.45
CA GLY A 107 17.15 12.36 -32.50
C GLY A 107 17.31 13.77 -31.94
N ILE A 108 16.31 14.30 -31.21
CA ILE A 108 16.36 15.60 -30.53
C ILE A 108 16.15 15.40 -29.00
N GLU A 109 16.58 16.39 -28.21
CA GLU A 109 16.50 16.25 -26.73
C GLU A 109 15.18 16.79 -26.15
N GLU A 110 14.44 17.59 -26.90
CA GLU A 110 13.23 18.25 -26.43
C GLU A 110 11.97 17.52 -26.92
N PHE A 111 10.95 17.47 -26.07
CA PHE A 111 9.63 16.98 -26.45
C PHE A 111 8.96 17.95 -27.41
N ASN A 112 8.51 17.47 -28.56
CA ASN A 112 7.79 18.21 -29.56
C ASN A 112 6.68 17.37 -30.20
N GLN A 113 5.94 17.96 -31.14
CA GLN A 113 4.84 17.27 -31.81
C GLN A 113 5.31 16.02 -32.56
N ASP A 114 6.47 16.08 -33.23
CA ASP A 114 7.00 14.95 -34.00
C ASP A 114 7.26 13.72 -33.10
N PHE A 115 7.67 13.92 -31.83
CA PHE A 115 7.82 12.84 -30.86
C PHE A 115 6.49 12.19 -30.54
N PHE A 116 5.46 12.99 -30.25
CA PHE A 116 4.14 12.46 -29.92
C PHE A 116 3.47 11.80 -31.13
N ASP A 117 3.65 12.35 -32.34
CA ASP A 117 3.17 11.72 -33.57
C ASP A 117 3.82 10.33 -33.79
N GLU A 118 5.10 10.18 -33.40
CA GLU A 118 5.77 8.87 -33.47
C GLU A 118 5.28 7.90 -32.38
N ILE A 119 4.97 8.40 -31.17
CA ILE A 119 4.33 7.61 -30.12
C ILE A 119 2.96 7.13 -30.58
N ASP A 120 2.12 8.01 -31.14
CA ASP A 120 0.80 7.66 -31.70
C ASP A 120 0.94 6.62 -32.84
N SER A 121 2.00 6.73 -33.66
CA SER A 121 2.32 5.73 -34.70
C SER A 121 2.63 4.35 -34.09
N ILE A 122 3.36 4.31 -32.98
CA ILE A 122 3.66 3.07 -32.26
C ILE A 122 2.38 2.47 -31.69
N GLU A 123 1.50 3.25 -31.05
CA GLU A 123 0.22 2.80 -30.53
C GLU A 123 -0.68 2.24 -31.65
N ASN A 124 -0.69 2.90 -32.81
CA ASN A 124 -1.41 2.40 -33.97
C ASN A 124 -0.85 1.07 -34.49
N LYS A 125 0.48 0.87 -34.50
CA LYS A 125 1.11 -0.41 -34.84
C LYS A 125 0.77 -1.51 -33.85
N ILE A 126 0.74 -1.19 -32.54
CA ILE A 126 0.28 -2.13 -31.48
C ILE A 126 -1.17 -2.54 -31.75
N SER A 127 -2.05 -1.57 -32.03
CA SER A 127 -3.47 -1.80 -32.34
C SER A 127 -3.68 -2.66 -33.58
N GLN A 128 -2.72 -2.64 -34.52
CA GLN A 128 -2.70 -3.49 -35.73
C GLN A 128 -2.01 -4.84 -35.51
N GLU A 129 -1.75 -5.23 -34.26
CA GLU A 129 -1.10 -6.50 -33.88
C GLU A 129 0.33 -6.66 -34.48
N SER A 130 1.03 -5.56 -34.73
CA SER A 130 2.43 -5.61 -35.15
C SER A 130 3.30 -6.20 -34.04
N SER A 131 4.33 -6.96 -34.41
CA SER A 131 5.23 -7.54 -33.42
C SER A 131 6.17 -6.49 -32.79
N PHE A 132 6.58 -6.71 -31.55
CA PHE A 132 7.56 -5.87 -30.85
C PHE A 132 8.80 -5.59 -31.72
N ASN A 133 9.40 -6.62 -32.32
CA ASN A 133 10.58 -6.48 -33.16
C ASN A 133 10.30 -5.61 -34.39
N SER A 134 9.15 -5.78 -35.05
CA SER A 134 8.76 -4.99 -36.21
C SER A 134 8.57 -3.49 -35.89
N ILE A 135 8.17 -3.17 -34.66
CA ILE A 135 7.99 -1.77 -34.22
C ILE A 135 9.33 -1.07 -34.01
N ILE A 136 10.35 -1.81 -33.57
CA ILE A 136 11.67 -1.27 -33.24
C ILE A 136 12.74 -1.50 -34.31
N GLU A 137 12.44 -2.27 -35.37
CA GLU A 137 13.43 -2.73 -36.37
C GLU A 137 14.23 -1.59 -37.03
N ASP A 138 13.55 -0.48 -37.34
CA ASP A 138 14.18 0.70 -37.97
C ASP A 138 14.75 1.70 -36.94
N LYS A 139 14.71 1.38 -35.67
CA LYS A 139 15.11 2.28 -34.59
C LYS A 139 16.35 1.74 -33.90
N ASN A 140 17.37 2.58 -33.76
CA ASN A 140 18.59 2.19 -33.03
C ASN A 140 18.39 2.40 -31.53
N ILE A 141 17.53 1.52 -30.92
CA ILE A 141 17.15 1.59 -29.51
C ILE A 141 17.60 0.31 -28.83
N ASP A 142 18.23 0.45 -27.66
CA ASP A 142 18.68 -0.67 -26.84
C ASP A 142 17.48 -1.41 -26.23
N VAL A 143 17.41 -2.72 -26.50
CA VAL A 143 16.40 -3.61 -25.91
C VAL A 143 16.93 -4.17 -24.60
N VAL A 144 16.16 -4.02 -23.56
CA VAL A 144 16.41 -4.64 -22.27
C VAL A 144 15.62 -5.96 -22.19
N GLU A 145 16.31 -7.07 -21.95
CA GLU A 145 15.69 -8.38 -21.70
C GLU A 145 15.71 -8.66 -20.20
N VAL A 146 14.56 -9.03 -19.67
CA VAL A 146 14.38 -9.37 -18.26
C VAL A 146 13.76 -10.76 -18.18
N ARG A 147 14.34 -11.62 -17.35
CA ARG A 147 13.87 -12.99 -17.17
C ARG A 147 13.60 -13.26 -15.70
N GLU A 148 12.63 -14.15 -15.47
CA GLU A 148 12.24 -14.57 -14.12
C GLU A 148 11.95 -13.40 -13.17
N PHE A 149 11.34 -12.34 -13.68
CA PHE A 149 11.07 -11.15 -12.89
C PHE A 149 9.85 -11.37 -11.99
N VAL A 150 10.02 -10.97 -10.74
CA VAL A 150 8.96 -10.79 -9.74
C VAL A 150 9.25 -9.50 -8.98
N PRO A 151 8.26 -8.62 -8.75
CA PRO A 151 8.51 -7.36 -8.07
C PRO A 151 8.96 -7.59 -6.62
N SER A 152 9.94 -6.80 -6.18
CA SER A 152 10.36 -6.74 -4.79
C SER A 152 9.75 -5.51 -4.12
N SER A 153 9.37 -5.64 -2.86
CA SER A 153 8.56 -4.66 -2.11
C SER A 153 9.18 -3.26 -1.93
N ASN A 154 10.39 -3.01 -2.40
CA ASN A 154 11.16 -1.81 -2.02
C ASN A 154 11.70 -0.94 -3.17
N LYS A 155 11.38 -1.22 -4.44
CA LYS A 155 11.88 -0.43 -5.57
C LYS A 155 10.76 -0.13 -6.57
N GLN A 156 10.69 1.11 -7.02
CA GLN A 156 9.87 1.50 -8.18
C GLN A 156 10.79 1.60 -9.40
N THR A 157 11.03 0.48 -10.04
CA THR A 157 11.79 0.42 -11.30
C THR A 157 10.84 0.40 -12.50
N ASN A 158 11.40 0.53 -13.71
CA ASN A 158 10.61 0.36 -14.94
C ASN A 158 10.01 -1.05 -15.02
N GLU A 159 10.74 -2.04 -14.53
CA GLU A 159 10.30 -3.44 -14.50
C GLU A 159 9.10 -3.62 -13.55
N ASP A 160 9.13 -2.99 -12.36
CA ASP A 160 8.00 -3.01 -11.43
C ASP A 160 6.76 -2.32 -12.04
N LEU A 161 6.98 -1.23 -12.77
CA LEU A 161 5.91 -0.52 -13.46
C LEU A 161 5.28 -1.39 -14.56
N ILE A 162 6.09 -2.05 -15.39
CA ILE A 162 5.63 -2.98 -16.42
C ILE A 162 4.85 -4.12 -15.76
N TYR A 163 5.37 -4.73 -14.71
CA TYR A 163 4.69 -5.82 -14.01
C TYR A 163 3.33 -5.39 -13.46
N SER A 164 3.24 -4.19 -12.87
CA SER A 164 2.00 -3.69 -12.27
C SER A 164 0.95 -3.27 -13.28
N LYS A 165 1.38 -2.82 -14.46
CA LYS A 165 0.49 -2.31 -15.51
C LYS A 165 0.26 -3.28 -16.66
N LYS A 166 0.85 -4.48 -16.63
CA LYS A 166 0.66 -5.48 -17.69
C LYS A 166 -0.82 -5.84 -17.84
N THR A 167 -1.42 -5.43 -18.92
CA THR A 167 -2.81 -5.74 -19.31
C THR A 167 -2.86 -6.53 -20.60
N SER A 168 -1.82 -6.40 -21.40
CA SER A 168 -1.66 -7.06 -22.69
C SER A 168 -0.24 -7.57 -22.87
N LYS A 169 -0.07 -8.46 -23.84
CA LYS A 169 1.24 -9.03 -24.16
C LYS A 169 2.23 -8.00 -24.69
N LEU A 170 1.74 -7.03 -25.48
CA LEU A 170 2.50 -5.92 -26.05
C LEU A 170 1.75 -4.64 -25.75
N ASP A 171 2.40 -3.67 -25.13
CA ASP A 171 1.79 -2.39 -24.80
C ASP A 171 2.82 -1.29 -24.62
N LEU A 172 2.32 -0.05 -24.61
CA LEU A 172 3.07 1.17 -24.38
C LEU A 172 2.55 1.85 -23.12
N ILE A 173 3.45 2.15 -22.19
CA ILE A 173 3.10 2.80 -20.92
C ILE A 173 3.99 4.00 -20.63
N GLU A 174 3.46 5.00 -19.93
CA GLU A 174 4.23 6.15 -19.47
C GLU A 174 5.06 5.82 -18.22
N SER A 175 6.32 6.28 -18.20
CA SER A 175 7.23 6.18 -17.06
C SER A 175 7.97 7.52 -16.86
N GLY A 176 7.41 8.39 -16.01
CA GLY A 176 7.90 9.74 -15.82
C GLY A 176 7.84 10.53 -17.13
N ASP A 177 8.99 11.05 -17.58
CA ASP A 177 9.09 11.79 -18.84
C ASP A 177 9.35 10.87 -20.07
N ASN A 178 9.35 9.55 -19.89
CA ASN A 178 9.63 8.59 -20.95
C ASN A 178 8.42 7.67 -21.19
N PHE A 179 8.48 6.92 -22.29
CA PHE A 179 7.54 5.83 -22.56
C PHE A 179 8.30 4.49 -22.54
N LEU A 180 7.63 3.44 -22.08
CA LEU A 180 8.13 2.09 -22.12
C LEU A 180 7.27 1.27 -23.07
N LEU A 181 7.87 0.84 -24.18
CA LEU A 181 7.26 -0.20 -25.02
C LEU A 181 7.77 -1.54 -24.52
N TYR A 182 6.87 -2.41 -24.10
CA TYR A 182 7.23 -3.73 -23.57
C TYR A 182 6.50 -4.87 -24.29
N ASN A 183 7.09 -6.06 -24.24
CA ASN A 183 6.48 -7.30 -24.70
C ASN A 183 6.72 -8.39 -23.67
N ILE A 184 5.64 -8.97 -23.16
CA ILE A 184 5.69 -10.15 -22.29
C ILE A 184 5.93 -11.40 -23.14
N ASP A 185 7.02 -12.09 -22.89
CA ASP A 185 7.39 -13.30 -23.61
C ASP A 185 6.75 -14.54 -22.94
N ASN A 186 6.83 -14.64 -21.61
CA ASN A 186 6.24 -15.73 -20.82
C ASN A 186 5.65 -15.21 -19.50
N GLU A 187 4.62 -15.89 -19.03
CA GLU A 187 4.05 -15.74 -17.69
C GLU A 187 3.88 -17.13 -17.08
N TYR A 188 4.35 -17.31 -15.85
CA TYR A 188 4.25 -18.61 -15.16
C TYR A 188 4.31 -18.48 -13.65
N ASP A 189 3.60 -19.37 -12.97
CA ASP A 189 3.62 -19.47 -11.52
C ASP A 189 4.74 -20.40 -11.06
N ARG A 190 5.56 -19.94 -10.13
CA ARG A 190 6.63 -20.72 -9.50
C ARG A 190 6.68 -20.47 -8.00
N ALA A 191 7.11 -21.47 -7.24
CA ALA A 191 7.45 -21.28 -5.84
C ALA A 191 8.61 -20.28 -5.71
N PRO A 192 8.63 -19.47 -4.64
CA PRO A 192 9.69 -18.50 -4.40
C PRO A 192 11.07 -19.18 -4.39
N ASP A 193 12.07 -18.50 -4.93
CA ASP A 193 13.45 -18.98 -4.93
C ASP A 193 14.17 -18.45 -3.69
N LEU A 194 14.56 -19.38 -2.80
CA LEU A 194 15.29 -19.04 -1.56
C LEU A 194 16.76 -18.64 -1.81
N SER A 195 17.24 -18.73 -3.03
CA SER A 195 18.55 -18.20 -3.40
C SER A 195 18.56 -16.67 -3.52
N ASP A 196 17.38 -16.07 -3.73
CA ASP A 196 17.17 -14.62 -3.65
C ASP A 196 17.02 -14.20 -2.18
N GLU A 197 17.97 -13.41 -1.69
CA GLU A 197 18.01 -12.98 -0.28
C GLU A 197 16.76 -12.15 0.11
N ILE A 198 16.22 -11.34 -0.82
CA ILE A 198 15.01 -10.54 -0.55
C ILE A 198 13.80 -11.46 -0.38
N ILE A 199 13.66 -12.43 -1.27
CA ILE A 199 12.57 -13.40 -1.21
C ILE A 199 12.69 -14.25 0.07
N LYS A 200 13.91 -14.66 0.41
CA LYS A 200 14.16 -15.40 1.63
C LYS A 200 13.81 -14.61 2.90
N GLU A 201 14.16 -13.31 2.96
CA GLU A 201 13.78 -12.45 4.07
C GLU A 201 12.24 -12.34 4.20
N GLU A 202 11.51 -12.24 3.09
CA GLU A 202 10.05 -12.23 3.10
C GLU A 202 9.45 -13.54 3.61
N ILE A 203 10.01 -14.68 3.23
CA ILE A 203 9.58 -16.00 3.73
C ILE A 203 9.87 -16.13 5.23
N VAL A 204 11.03 -15.66 5.68
CA VAL A 204 11.36 -15.63 7.12
C VAL A 204 10.39 -14.75 7.90
N GLU A 205 9.98 -13.62 7.35
CA GLU A 205 8.95 -12.78 7.97
C GLU A 205 7.61 -13.53 8.11
N LEU A 206 7.18 -14.25 7.07
CA LEU A 206 5.94 -15.05 7.12
C LEU A 206 6.01 -16.16 8.17
N ILE A 207 7.14 -16.87 8.26
CA ILE A 207 7.34 -17.91 9.28
C ILE A 207 7.31 -17.28 10.68
N TYR A 208 7.98 -16.14 10.86
CA TYR A 208 7.99 -15.42 12.12
C TYR A 208 6.58 -15.01 12.57
N GLN A 209 5.78 -14.44 11.67
CA GLN A 209 4.40 -14.07 11.98
C GLN A 209 3.52 -15.29 12.31
N LYS A 210 3.67 -16.39 11.55
CA LYS A 210 2.98 -17.65 11.84
C LYS A 210 3.38 -18.20 13.21
N SER A 211 4.67 -18.22 13.52
CA SER A 211 5.20 -18.70 14.81
C SER A 211 4.64 -17.88 15.98
N LYS A 212 4.56 -16.56 15.86
CA LYS A 212 3.92 -15.69 16.87
C LYS A 212 2.45 -16.00 17.03
N PHE A 213 1.74 -16.17 15.93
CA PHE A 213 0.30 -16.50 15.97
C PHE A 213 0.06 -17.85 16.64
N ASP A 214 0.82 -18.87 16.29
CA ASP A 214 0.68 -20.20 16.84
C ASP A 214 1.02 -20.21 18.35
N TYR A 215 2.10 -19.54 18.77
CA TYR A 215 2.47 -19.39 20.16
C TYR A 215 1.35 -18.68 20.97
N ASN A 216 0.84 -17.57 20.47
CA ASN A 216 -0.25 -16.85 21.13
C ASN A 216 -1.52 -17.70 21.25
N ARG A 217 -1.82 -18.49 20.23
CA ARG A 217 -2.97 -19.40 20.24
C ARG A 217 -2.84 -20.50 21.31
N GLU A 218 -1.64 -21.04 21.49
CA GLU A 218 -1.40 -22.04 22.55
C GLU A 218 -1.52 -21.41 23.94
N ILE A 219 -0.95 -20.24 24.17
CA ILE A 219 -1.09 -19.50 25.44
C ILE A 219 -2.56 -19.22 25.77
N ILE A 220 -3.34 -18.76 24.78
CA ILE A 220 -4.77 -18.49 24.98
C ILE A 220 -5.51 -19.78 25.40
N LYS A 221 -5.21 -20.90 24.77
CA LYS A 221 -5.82 -22.20 25.16
C LYS A 221 -5.45 -22.60 26.58
N GLU A 222 -4.20 -22.38 27.01
CA GLU A 222 -3.76 -22.69 28.39
C GLU A 222 -4.48 -21.80 29.41
N ILE A 223 -4.73 -20.53 29.08
CA ILE A 223 -5.44 -19.62 29.99
C ILE A 223 -6.94 -19.95 30.08
N GLN A 224 -7.54 -20.51 29.03
CA GLN A 224 -8.97 -20.84 28.99
C GLN A 224 -9.32 -22.21 29.65
N ASN A 225 -8.33 -23.05 29.90
CA ASN A 225 -8.48 -24.34 30.61
C ASN A 225 -8.22 -24.18 32.10
#